data_0c65426f2a544bd39c5cfdc2c7435981
#
_entry.id   0c65426f2a544bd39c5cfdc2c7435981
#
_cell.length_a   1.000
_cell.length_b   1.000
_cell.length_c   1.000
_cell.angle_alpha   90.00
_cell.angle_beta   90.00
_cell.angle_gamma   90.00
#
_symmetry.space_group_name_H-M   'P 1'
#
loop_
_entity.id
_entity.type
_entity.pdbx_description
1 polymer ?
#
loop_
_entity_poly.entity_id
_entity_poly.type
_entity_poly.pdbx_seq_one_letter_code
_entity_poly.pdbx_strand_id
1 'polypeptide(L)'
;MAYLKNNFNGNVANPKTLVKIVNKKSKIVINYKAYNSCLFSYSSKNNSELWRGCVCEFFLDLGDDFYYEFEVAPNGATFVAKIKNRVVTFFEQDFFSGSARIEKDNYFVEMVIDLDKIGYNPKYIKYNCFRVEYKPNEKEQNLSALNPTLCGTFHVRDKFLTL
;
A
#
# COMPACT_ATOMS: atom_id res chain seq x y z
N MET A 1 -13.37 4.52 -6.76
CA MET A 1 -13.50 3.44 -5.76
C MET A 1 -13.44 2.12 -6.50
N ALA A 2 -12.57 1.19 -6.12
CA ALA A 2 -12.39 -0.08 -6.81
C ALA A 2 -12.02 -1.19 -5.82
N TYR A 3 -12.35 -2.45 -6.16
CA TYR A 3 -11.86 -3.61 -5.43
C TYR A 3 -10.50 -4.04 -5.94
N LEU A 4 -9.62 -4.45 -5.03
CA LEU A 4 -8.37 -5.10 -5.38
C LEU A 4 -8.66 -6.50 -5.95
N LYS A 5 -7.77 -6.95 -6.82
CA LYS A 5 -7.81 -8.25 -7.49
C LYS A 5 -6.69 -9.14 -6.95
N ASN A 6 -6.82 -10.44 -7.07
CA ASN A 6 -5.73 -11.37 -6.77
C ASN A 6 -4.52 -11.03 -7.66
N ASN A 7 -3.36 -10.88 -7.02
CA ASN A 7 -2.16 -10.39 -7.73
C ASN A 7 -1.58 -11.39 -8.73
N PHE A 8 -1.80 -12.69 -8.54
CA PHE A 8 -1.27 -13.74 -9.43
C PHE A 8 -2.09 -13.96 -10.69
N ASN A 9 -3.43 -13.83 -10.62
CA ASN A 9 -4.31 -14.23 -11.71
C ASN A 9 -5.33 -13.17 -12.15
N GLY A 10 -5.40 -12.04 -11.46
CA GLY A 10 -6.32 -10.93 -11.77
C GLY A 10 -7.79 -11.17 -11.43
N ASN A 11 -8.13 -12.30 -10.83
CA ASN A 11 -9.49 -12.61 -10.39
C ASN A 11 -9.89 -11.78 -9.17
N VAL A 12 -11.15 -11.90 -8.75
CA VAL A 12 -11.64 -11.27 -7.52
C VAL A 12 -10.81 -11.74 -6.33
N ALA A 13 -10.23 -10.81 -5.57
CA ALA A 13 -9.49 -11.15 -4.36
C ALA A 13 -10.42 -11.64 -3.25
N ASN A 14 -9.92 -12.60 -2.46
CA ASN A 14 -10.58 -13.08 -1.25
C ASN A 14 -9.54 -13.23 -0.12
N PRO A 15 -9.69 -12.52 1.01
CA PRO A 15 -10.76 -11.57 1.33
C PRO A 15 -10.72 -10.29 0.48
N LYS A 16 -11.88 -9.63 0.34
CA LYS A 16 -12.03 -8.42 -0.48
C LYS A 16 -11.36 -7.22 0.18
N THR A 17 -10.85 -6.32 -0.65
CA THR A 17 -10.39 -5.00 -0.20
C THR A 17 -10.90 -3.94 -1.17
N LEU A 18 -11.60 -2.94 -0.62
CA LEU A 18 -12.04 -1.77 -1.36
C LEU A 18 -11.03 -0.65 -1.17
N VAL A 19 -10.64 0.01 -2.25
CA VAL A 19 -9.77 1.18 -2.21
C VAL A 19 -10.46 2.39 -2.85
N LYS A 20 -10.27 3.55 -2.24
CA LYS A 20 -10.67 4.86 -2.76
C LYS A 20 -9.48 5.79 -2.74
N ILE A 21 -9.16 6.40 -3.86
CA ILE A 21 -8.11 7.39 -3.99
C ILE A 21 -8.75 8.73 -4.33
N VAL A 22 -8.30 9.78 -3.68
CA VAL A 22 -8.72 11.16 -3.94
C VAL A 22 -7.47 12.01 -4.09
N ASN A 23 -7.27 12.53 -5.31
CA ASN A 23 -6.23 13.50 -5.59
C ASN A 23 -6.78 14.91 -5.32
N LYS A 24 -6.21 15.63 -4.37
CA LYS A 24 -6.57 16.99 -3.97
C LYS A 24 -5.35 17.89 -4.22
N LYS A 25 -5.17 18.37 -5.45
CA LYS A 25 -4.04 19.28 -5.85
C LYS A 25 -2.70 18.97 -5.19
N SER A 26 -2.56 19.28 -3.89
CA SER A 26 -1.34 19.10 -3.11
C SER A 26 -1.31 17.82 -2.26
N LYS A 27 -2.37 17.02 -2.25
CA LYS A 27 -2.45 15.81 -1.40
C LYS A 27 -3.10 14.64 -2.12
N ILE A 28 -2.56 13.46 -1.91
CA ILE A 28 -3.22 12.20 -2.25
C ILE A 28 -3.75 11.59 -0.96
N VAL A 29 -5.05 11.29 -0.93
CA VAL A 29 -5.70 10.59 0.18
C VAL A 29 -6.13 9.21 -0.32
N ILE A 30 -5.64 8.17 0.33
CA ILE A 30 -5.95 6.78 0.00
C ILE A 30 -6.67 6.15 1.19
N ASN A 31 -7.86 5.61 0.94
CA ASN A 31 -8.64 4.92 1.93
C ASN A 31 -8.83 3.47 1.51
N TYR A 32 -8.51 2.53 2.43
CA TYR A 32 -8.79 1.12 2.27
C TYR A 32 -9.86 0.68 3.25
N LYS A 33 -10.69 -0.26 2.80
CA LYS A 33 -11.51 -1.09 3.65
C LYS A 33 -11.21 -2.56 3.35
N ALA A 34 -10.48 -3.18 4.26
CA ALA A 34 -10.10 -4.58 4.19
C ALA A 34 -11.13 -5.43 4.95
N TYR A 35 -11.85 -6.28 4.22
CA TYR A 35 -12.92 -7.11 4.76
C TYR A 35 -12.38 -8.45 5.25
N ASN A 36 -12.96 -8.98 6.33
CA ASN A 36 -12.67 -10.32 6.87
C ASN A 36 -11.17 -10.59 6.97
N SER A 37 -10.42 -9.60 7.48
CA SER A 37 -8.98 -9.69 7.64
C SER A 37 -8.61 -10.46 8.88
N CYS A 38 -7.50 -11.17 8.84
CA CYS A 38 -6.95 -11.85 10.01
C CYS A 38 -6.35 -10.86 11.04
N LEU A 39 -6.16 -9.59 10.69
CA LEU A 39 -5.67 -8.50 11.54
C LEU A 39 -4.27 -8.73 12.16
N PHE A 40 -3.52 -9.70 11.66
CA PHE A 40 -2.19 -9.99 12.15
C PHE A 40 -1.19 -8.90 11.72
N SER A 41 -0.60 -8.23 12.71
CA SER A 41 0.50 -7.28 12.50
C SER A 41 1.81 -7.93 12.94
N TYR A 42 2.78 -8.04 12.02
CA TYR A 42 4.07 -8.65 12.31
C TYR A 42 4.90 -7.83 13.31
N SER A 43 4.79 -6.52 13.24
CA SER A 43 5.51 -5.58 14.11
C SER A 43 4.62 -4.39 14.49
N SER A 44 4.88 -3.78 15.62
CA SER A 44 4.31 -2.49 16.02
C SER A 44 5.28 -1.32 15.83
N LYS A 45 6.49 -1.58 15.33
CA LYS A 45 7.51 -0.58 15.10
C LYS A 45 7.39 -0.03 13.67
N ASN A 46 7.38 1.29 13.53
CA ASN A 46 7.45 1.95 12.24
C ASN A 46 8.76 1.61 11.49
N ASN A 47 8.69 1.61 10.16
CA ASN A 47 9.82 1.31 9.28
C ASN A 47 10.48 -0.05 9.59
N SER A 48 9.64 -1.05 9.91
CA SER A 48 10.03 -2.44 10.08
C SER A 48 9.40 -3.30 8.97
N GLU A 49 9.66 -4.60 8.97
CA GLU A 49 9.18 -5.53 7.93
C GLU A 49 7.65 -5.81 8.05
N LEU A 50 6.81 -4.75 7.89
CA LEU A 50 5.36 -4.85 8.07
C LEU A 50 4.71 -5.83 7.09
N TRP A 51 5.26 -5.96 5.88
CA TRP A 51 4.80 -6.89 4.83
C TRP A 51 4.84 -8.39 5.24
N ARG A 52 5.47 -8.73 6.36
CA ARG A 52 5.39 -10.08 6.94
C ARG A 52 4.10 -10.37 7.67
N GLY A 53 3.25 -9.36 7.82
CA GLY A 53 1.90 -9.46 8.37
C GLY A 53 0.84 -9.04 7.36
N CYS A 54 -0.34 -8.69 7.89
CA CYS A 54 -1.36 -8.02 7.09
C CYS A 54 -0.98 -6.54 6.94
N VAL A 55 -1.06 -6.02 5.73
CA VAL A 55 -0.72 -4.62 5.45
C VAL A 55 -1.45 -4.13 4.20
N CYS A 56 -1.87 -2.85 4.19
CA CYS A 56 -2.25 -2.15 2.99
C CYS A 56 -1.08 -1.30 2.52
N GLU A 57 -0.80 -1.32 1.21
CA GLU A 57 0.35 -0.65 0.62
C GLU A 57 -0.08 0.26 -0.53
N PHE A 58 0.61 1.38 -0.66
CA PHE A 58 0.47 2.31 -1.77
C PHE A 58 1.85 2.64 -2.34
N PHE A 59 2.04 2.36 -3.62
CA PHE A 59 3.27 2.70 -4.32
C PHE A 59 3.03 3.92 -5.19
N LEU A 60 3.95 4.88 -5.13
CA LEU A 60 3.87 6.17 -5.82
C LEU A 60 5.14 6.45 -6.61
N ASP A 61 4.97 6.62 -7.92
CA ASP A 61 6.04 6.95 -8.86
C ASP A 61 5.81 8.36 -9.40
N LEU A 62 6.77 9.25 -9.20
CA LEU A 62 6.75 10.65 -9.60
C LEU A 62 7.65 10.94 -10.81
N GLY A 63 8.17 9.89 -11.47
CA GLY A 63 9.02 10.00 -12.65
C GLY A 63 10.52 9.99 -12.37
N ASP A 64 10.91 9.83 -11.11
CA ASP A 64 12.30 9.68 -10.69
C ASP A 64 12.85 8.27 -11.01
N ASP A 65 14.12 8.05 -10.73
CA ASP A 65 14.77 6.73 -10.88
C ASP A 65 14.40 5.75 -9.72
N PHE A 66 13.60 6.20 -8.77
CA PHE A 66 13.00 5.44 -7.68
C PHE A 66 11.49 5.68 -7.63
N TYR A 67 10.78 4.93 -6.81
CA TYR A 67 9.41 5.18 -6.40
C TYR A 67 9.28 5.06 -4.88
N TYR A 68 8.20 5.61 -4.34
CA TYR A 68 7.87 5.52 -2.92
C TYR A 68 6.99 4.31 -2.64
N GLU A 69 7.24 3.69 -1.51
CA GLU A 69 6.40 2.64 -0.91
C GLU A 69 5.91 3.12 0.45
N PHE A 70 4.61 3.04 0.65
CA PHE A 70 3.91 3.41 1.88
C PHE A 70 3.10 2.21 2.35
N GLU A 71 3.24 1.83 3.61
CA GLU A 71 2.48 0.75 4.21
C GLU A 71 1.80 1.19 5.51
N VAL A 72 0.65 0.58 5.81
CA VAL A 72 -0.05 0.70 7.09
C VAL A 72 -0.58 -0.65 7.51
N ALA A 73 -0.11 -1.12 8.67
CA ALA A 73 -0.56 -2.37 9.28
C ALA A 73 -1.85 -2.17 10.10
N PRO A 74 -2.61 -3.25 10.43
CA PRO A 74 -3.83 -3.14 11.23
C PRO A 74 -3.67 -2.48 12.58
N ASN A 75 -2.50 -2.60 13.22
CA ASN A 75 -2.18 -1.95 14.50
C ASN A 75 -1.77 -0.47 14.36
N GLY A 76 -1.77 0.09 13.15
CA GLY A 76 -1.42 1.47 12.85
C GLY A 76 0.07 1.72 12.62
N ALA A 77 0.93 0.71 12.71
CA ALA A 77 2.34 0.86 12.35
C ALA A 77 2.48 1.21 10.87
N THR A 78 3.42 2.10 10.55
CA THR A 78 3.64 2.64 9.21
C THR A 78 5.03 2.33 8.69
N PHE A 79 5.12 2.23 7.36
CA PHE A 79 6.40 2.07 6.67
C PHE A 79 6.46 3.06 5.51
N VAL A 80 7.61 3.70 5.32
CA VAL A 80 7.88 4.57 4.18
C VAL A 80 9.30 4.38 3.70
N ALA A 81 9.44 4.12 2.41
CA ALA A 81 10.76 3.97 1.78
C ALA A 81 10.79 4.48 0.34
N LYS A 82 11.99 4.79 -0.13
CA LYS A 82 12.32 4.91 -1.55
C LYS A 82 12.84 3.57 -2.05
N ILE A 83 12.31 3.13 -3.17
CA ILE A 83 12.68 1.86 -3.80
C ILE A 83 13.37 2.14 -5.14
N LYS A 84 14.64 1.78 -5.23
CA LYS A 84 15.43 1.85 -6.46
C LYS A 84 16.10 0.50 -6.70
N ASN A 85 15.82 -0.13 -7.84
CA ASN A 85 16.40 -1.44 -8.20
C ASN A 85 16.23 -2.49 -7.08
N ARG A 86 15.08 -2.50 -6.40
CA ARG A 86 14.76 -3.35 -5.23
C ARG A 86 15.59 -3.05 -3.97
N VAL A 87 16.36 -1.98 -3.97
CA VAL A 87 17.05 -1.50 -2.77
C VAL A 87 16.12 -0.55 -2.03
N VAL A 88 15.91 -0.86 -0.75
CA VAL A 88 15.06 -0.10 0.16
C VAL A 88 15.89 0.95 0.87
N THR A 89 15.49 2.22 0.80
CA THR A 89 16.14 3.31 1.53
C THR A 89 15.11 3.99 2.43
N PHE A 90 15.29 3.86 3.73
CA PHE A 90 14.48 4.57 4.73
C PHE A 90 14.96 6.00 4.89
N PHE A 91 14.04 6.89 5.25
CA PHE A 91 14.36 8.28 5.55
C PHE A 91 13.29 8.87 6.48
N GLU A 92 13.70 9.86 7.26
CA GLU A 92 12.75 10.67 8.02
C GLU A 92 11.94 11.53 7.05
N GLN A 93 10.64 11.61 7.29
CA GLN A 93 9.73 12.33 6.40
C GLN A 93 8.52 12.85 7.20
N ASP A 94 8.05 14.02 6.79
CA ASP A 94 6.89 14.69 7.35
C ASP A 94 5.73 14.86 6.34
N PHE A 95 5.89 14.27 5.14
CA PHE A 95 4.92 14.36 4.05
C PHE A 95 3.91 13.20 4.02
N PHE A 96 4.06 12.21 4.90
CA PHE A 96 3.16 11.06 4.98
C PHE A 96 2.54 10.94 6.36
N SER A 97 1.26 10.61 6.39
CA SER A 97 0.61 10.10 7.59
C SER A 97 -0.25 8.88 7.23
N GLY A 98 -0.17 7.86 8.07
CA GLY A 98 -0.95 6.64 7.96
C GLY A 98 -1.65 6.33 9.27
N SER A 99 -2.89 5.85 9.19
CA SER A 99 -3.64 5.38 10.36
C SER A 99 -4.49 4.16 10.02
N ALA A 100 -4.78 3.36 11.03
CA ALA A 100 -5.66 2.21 10.91
C ALA A 100 -6.71 2.20 12.02
N ARG A 101 -7.91 1.69 11.72
CA ARG A 101 -9.01 1.49 12.65
C ARG A 101 -9.63 0.12 12.40
N ILE A 102 -9.80 -0.64 13.47
CA ILE A 102 -10.38 -1.99 13.41
C ILE A 102 -11.85 -1.92 13.82
N GLU A 103 -12.71 -2.57 13.04
CA GLU A 103 -14.13 -2.79 13.35
C GLU A 103 -14.49 -4.26 13.08
N LYS A 104 -14.65 -5.03 14.14
CA LYS A 104 -14.84 -6.50 14.06
C LYS A 104 -13.68 -7.14 13.27
N ASP A 105 -14.02 -7.85 12.19
CA ASP A 105 -13.06 -8.53 11.31
C ASP A 105 -12.56 -7.66 10.14
N ASN A 106 -12.88 -6.37 10.17
CA ASN A 106 -12.46 -5.45 9.13
C ASN A 106 -11.47 -4.44 9.69
N TYR A 107 -10.56 -3.96 8.85
CA TYR A 107 -9.82 -2.76 9.20
C TYR A 107 -9.87 -1.73 8.08
N PHE A 108 -9.83 -0.48 8.50
CA PHE A 108 -9.85 0.69 7.64
C PHE A 108 -8.50 1.35 7.75
N VAL A 109 -7.94 1.72 6.62
CA VAL A 109 -6.68 2.45 6.54
C VAL A 109 -6.94 3.77 5.85
N GLU A 110 -6.39 4.85 6.40
CA GLU A 110 -6.22 6.11 5.71
C GLU A 110 -4.73 6.43 5.59
N MET A 111 -4.32 6.79 4.38
CA MET A 111 -3.01 7.32 4.07
C MET A 111 -3.18 8.71 3.48
N VAL A 112 -2.38 9.67 3.92
CA VAL A 112 -2.32 11.02 3.37
C VAL A 112 -0.89 11.34 2.98
N ILE A 113 -0.68 11.69 1.72
CA ILE A 113 0.61 12.06 1.16
C ILE A 113 0.54 13.53 0.74
N ASP A 114 1.42 14.36 1.28
CA ASP A 114 1.54 15.78 0.97
C ASP A 114 2.54 15.98 -0.17
N LEU A 115 2.04 16.28 -1.36
CA LEU A 115 2.85 16.40 -2.57
C LEU A 115 3.68 17.69 -2.59
N ASP A 116 3.22 18.77 -1.93
CA ASP A 116 3.98 20.02 -1.86
C ASP A 116 5.28 19.82 -1.07
N LYS A 117 5.23 19.00 -0.01
CA LYS A 117 6.41 18.67 0.79
C LYS A 117 7.42 17.76 0.08
N ILE A 118 6.97 16.97 -0.88
CA ILE A 118 7.85 16.14 -1.72
C ILE A 118 8.56 16.99 -2.80
N GLY A 119 8.09 18.21 -3.06
CA GLY A 119 8.61 19.05 -4.14
C GLY A 119 8.17 18.59 -5.54
N TYR A 120 6.96 18.10 -5.65
CA TYR A 120 6.42 17.38 -6.79
C TYR A 120 6.00 18.29 -7.98
N ASN A 121 6.26 17.80 -9.21
CA ASN A 121 5.69 18.36 -10.44
C ASN A 121 4.47 17.55 -10.89
N PRO A 122 3.24 18.14 -10.97
CA PRO A 122 1.99 17.41 -11.17
C PRO A 122 1.79 16.74 -12.54
N LYS A 123 2.78 16.80 -13.44
CA LYS A 123 2.63 16.25 -14.81
C LYS A 123 2.80 14.74 -14.91
N TYR A 124 3.28 14.07 -13.85
CA TYR A 124 3.54 12.64 -13.87
C TYR A 124 3.26 12.03 -12.51
N ILE A 125 2.18 11.31 -12.39
CA ILE A 125 1.89 10.44 -11.24
C ILE A 125 1.52 9.07 -11.76
N LYS A 126 2.28 8.06 -11.37
CA LYS A 126 1.85 6.67 -11.46
C LYS A 126 1.77 6.04 -10.08
N TYR A 127 0.87 5.09 -9.93
CA TYR A 127 0.61 4.45 -8.64
C TYR A 127 0.08 3.04 -8.80
N ASN A 128 0.17 2.28 -7.72
CA ASN A 128 -0.63 1.07 -7.55
C ASN A 128 -0.99 0.91 -6.07
N CYS A 129 -2.03 0.15 -5.81
CA CYS A 129 -2.53 -0.16 -4.48
C CYS A 129 -2.45 -1.65 -4.26
N PHE A 130 -1.98 -2.06 -3.09
CA PHE A 130 -1.78 -3.45 -2.76
C PHE A 130 -2.28 -3.79 -1.37
N ARG A 131 -2.46 -5.07 -1.12
CA ARG A 131 -2.66 -5.62 0.20
C ARG A 131 -1.98 -6.97 0.31
N VAL A 132 -1.26 -7.15 1.41
CA VAL A 132 -0.84 -8.45 1.92
C VAL A 132 -1.86 -8.89 2.97
N GLU A 133 -2.38 -10.08 2.83
CA GLU A 133 -3.15 -10.78 3.84
C GLU A 133 -2.34 -12.00 4.27
N TYR A 134 -1.87 -12.02 5.50
CA TYR A 134 -1.11 -13.12 6.06
C TYR A 134 -1.87 -13.79 7.18
N LYS A 135 -2.02 -15.10 7.08
CA LYS A 135 -2.62 -15.93 8.11
C LYS A 135 -1.54 -16.81 8.76
N PRO A 136 -1.15 -16.54 9.99
CA PRO A 136 -0.04 -17.25 10.65
C PRO A 136 -0.17 -18.77 10.64
N ASN A 137 -1.40 -19.28 10.79
CA ASN A 137 -1.70 -20.71 10.82
C ASN A 137 -1.55 -21.40 9.46
N GLU A 138 -1.77 -20.67 8.37
CA GLU A 138 -1.71 -21.19 7.00
C GLU A 138 -0.29 -21.00 6.40
N LYS A 139 0.55 -20.15 7.00
CA LYS A 139 1.89 -19.77 6.52
C LYS A 139 1.88 -19.23 5.08
N GLU A 140 0.74 -18.75 4.62
CA GLU A 140 0.53 -18.25 3.28
C GLU A 140 0.22 -16.76 3.28
N GLN A 141 0.72 -16.07 2.26
CA GLN A 141 0.36 -14.69 1.96
C GLN A 141 -0.58 -14.65 0.76
N ASN A 142 -1.74 -14.05 0.94
CA ASN A 142 -2.62 -13.70 -0.16
C ASN A 142 -2.31 -12.27 -0.62
N LEU A 143 -1.81 -12.16 -1.83
CA LEU A 143 -1.42 -10.88 -2.44
C LEU A 143 -2.55 -10.35 -3.32
N SER A 144 -2.97 -9.11 -3.10
CA SER A 144 -3.95 -8.44 -3.95
C SER A 144 -3.48 -7.05 -4.38
N ALA A 145 -3.92 -6.64 -5.57
CA ALA A 145 -3.50 -5.40 -6.22
C ALA A 145 -4.66 -4.72 -6.95
N LEU A 146 -4.60 -3.40 -7.10
CA LEU A 146 -5.54 -2.66 -7.95
C LEU A 146 -5.29 -3.01 -9.42
N ASN A 147 -4.03 -2.98 -9.84
CA ASN A 147 -3.58 -3.51 -11.12
C ASN A 147 -2.60 -4.67 -10.86
N PRO A 148 -3.02 -5.94 -11.03
CA PRO A 148 -2.22 -7.11 -10.70
C PRO A 148 -0.88 -7.17 -11.46
N THR A 149 0.18 -7.54 -10.75
CA THR A 149 1.51 -7.72 -11.34
C THR A 149 1.65 -9.07 -12.05
N LEU A 150 0.75 -10.02 -11.76
CA LEU A 150 0.72 -11.40 -12.29
C LEU A 150 1.96 -12.23 -11.89
N CYS A 151 2.57 -11.87 -10.74
CA CYS A 151 3.72 -12.57 -10.19
C CYS A 151 3.79 -12.44 -8.67
N GLY A 152 4.77 -13.05 -8.03
CA GLY A 152 4.92 -13.10 -6.56
C GLY A 152 5.49 -11.83 -5.91
N THR A 153 5.52 -10.70 -6.62
CA THR A 153 6.01 -9.43 -6.08
C THR A 153 5.15 -8.26 -6.54
N PHE A 154 5.08 -7.21 -5.72
CA PHE A 154 4.44 -5.94 -6.07
C PHE A 154 5.36 -4.98 -6.83
N HIS A 155 6.67 -5.19 -6.77
CA HIS A 155 7.70 -4.33 -7.33
C HIS A 155 7.83 -4.45 -8.86
N VAL A 156 6.72 -4.21 -9.58
CA VAL A 156 6.63 -4.22 -11.05
C VAL A 156 6.12 -2.86 -11.53
N ARG A 157 7.05 -1.92 -11.73
CA ARG A 157 6.79 -0.50 -12.04
C ARG A 157 5.92 -0.32 -13.30
N ASP A 158 6.05 -1.20 -14.30
CA ASP A 158 5.26 -1.18 -15.53
C ASP A 158 3.76 -1.44 -15.29
N LYS A 159 3.39 -1.95 -14.12
CA LYS A 159 2.00 -2.17 -13.70
C LYS A 159 1.41 -0.99 -12.92
N PHE A 160 2.12 0.11 -12.77
CA PHE A 160 1.58 1.30 -12.14
C PHE A 160 0.64 2.02 -13.09
N LEU A 161 -0.50 2.46 -12.56
CA LEU A 161 -1.55 3.19 -13.25
C LEU A 161 -1.24 4.69 -13.25
N THR A 162 -1.67 5.41 -14.26
CA THR A 162 -1.64 6.88 -14.25
C THR A 162 -2.79 7.41 -13.40
N LEU A 163 -2.51 8.38 -12.53
CA LEU A 163 -3.49 9.03 -11.65
C LEU A 163 -4.18 10.20 -12.34
#